data_1111d46cc421f70c9a97faf0054f84f7
#
_entry.id   1111d46cc421f70c9a97faf0054f84f7
#
_cell.length_a   1.000
_cell.length_b   1.000
_cell.length_c   1.000
_cell.angle_alpha   90.00
_cell.angle_beta   90.00
_cell.angle_gamma   90.00
#
_symmetry.space_group_name_H-M   'P 1'
#
loop_
_entity.id
_entity.type
_entity.pdbx_description
1 polymer ?
#
loop_
_entity_poly.entity_id
_entity_poly.type
_entity_poly.pdbx_seq_one_letter_code
_entity_poly.pdbx_strand_id
1 'polypeptide(L)'
;MQPKYPLEAMSTYLNGLHMYADEMGRQVEATHFCIHLRHDLHQCVIFDSNAPDARLIGIEYIISEERFRSLPDKEKQLWHSHHYEVKSGILTAPGVPETAEHAYFSDLVSTYGKTFHTWQYDRDDFPYGIPQLMMGLTGDGQADEDLIRARDRRLGVSTQRKRENRADIHVPKIAPGANPWEGGQTVQTRLEKMDFNRHTVN
;
A
#
# COMPACT_ATOMS: atom_id res chain seq x y z
N MET A 1 30.60 7.79 9.56
CA MET A 1 29.39 7.46 8.76
C MET A 1 28.33 8.49 9.13
N GLN A 2 27.62 9.05 8.15
CA GLN A 2 26.58 10.04 8.46
C GLN A 2 25.34 9.32 9.03
N PRO A 3 24.67 9.87 10.08
CA PRO A 3 23.46 9.27 10.63
C PRO A 3 22.30 9.34 9.62
N LYS A 4 21.50 8.26 9.56
CA LYS A 4 20.36 8.10 8.64
C LYS A 4 19.08 7.81 9.41
N TYR A 5 18.88 8.48 10.51
CA TYR A 5 17.82 8.20 11.49
C TYR A 5 16.43 7.90 10.91
N PRO A 6 15.89 8.64 9.92
CA PRO A 6 14.59 8.30 9.37
C PRO A 6 14.54 6.94 8.68
N LEU A 7 15.61 6.54 7.97
CA LEU A 7 15.70 5.24 7.29
C LEU A 7 15.97 4.12 8.27
N GLU A 8 16.83 4.33 9.26
CA GLU A 8 17.16 3.36 10.32
C GLU A 8 15.95 3.05 11.22
N ALA A 9 15.02 4.00 11.34
CA ALA A 9 13.79 3.84 12.11
C ALA A 9 12.68 3.07 11.37
N MET A 10 12.80 2.85 10.06
CA MET A 10 11.85 2.07 9.26
C MET A 10 12.04 0.57 9.50
N SER A 11 11.48 0.07 10.58
CA SER A 11 11.70 -1.28 11.10
C SER A 11 10.65 -2.31 10.70
N THR A 12 9.52 -1.87 10.16
CA THR A 12 8.43 -2.77 9.72
C THR A 12 8.58 -3.09 8.25
N TYR A 13 8.73 -4.38 7.91
CA TYR A 13 8.76 -4.87 6.54
C TYR A 13 7.45 -5.58 6.21
N LEU A 14 6.71 -5.04 5.23
CA LEU A 14 5.50 -5.65 4.68
C LEU A 14 5.68 -5.88 3.17
N ASN A 15 4.97 -6.88 2.66
CA ASN A 15 4.93 -7.17 1.24
C ASN A 15 3.48 -7.44 0.82
N GLY A 16 3.02 -6.76 -0.20
CA GLY A 16 1.67 -6.84 -0.75
C GLY A 16 1.65 -6.63 -2.25
N LEU A 17 0.46 -6.49 -2.80
CA LEU A 17 0.22 -6.12 -4.19
C LEU A 17 -0.55 -4.81 -4.24
N HIS A 18 -0.16 -3.93 -5.17
CA HIS A 18 -0.95 -2.75 -5.52
C HIS A 18 -1.48 -2.88 -6.93
N MET A 19 -2.67 -2.35 -7.18
CA MET A 19 -3.19 -2.12 -8.51
C MET A 19 -3.20 -0.63 -8.85
N TYR A 20 -3.08 -0.29 -10.12
CA TYR A 20 -3.30 1.09 -10.56
C TYR A 20 -4.75 1.50 -10.32
N ALA A 21 -4.97 2.71 -9.81
CA ALA A 21 -6.31 3.15 -9.40
C ALA A 21 -7.34 3.15 -10.54
N ASP A 22 -6.89 3.27 -11.80
CA ASP A 22 -7.72 3.29 -13.00
C ASP A 22 -7.63 1.99 -13.83
N GLU A 23 -6.83 0.99 -13.37
CA GLU A 23 -6.63 -0.27 -14.12
C GLU A 23 -6.39 -1.45 -13.16
N MET A 24 -7.48 -2.11 -12.70
CA MET A 24 -7.40 -3.22 -11.74
C MET A 24 -6.54 -4.39 -12.25
N GLY A 25 -6.58 -4.69 -13.54
CA GLY A 25 -5.79 -5.77 -14.15
C GLY A 25 -4.29 -5.51 -14.18
N ARG A 26 -3.87 -4.27 -13.93
CA ARG A 26 -2.47 -3.89 -13.88
C ARG A 26 -2.00 -3.82 -12.43
N GLN A 27 -1.31 -4.87 -12.01
CA GLN A 27 -0.88 -5.07 -10.63
C GLN A 27 0.63 -5.20 -10.52
N VAL A 28 1.16 -4.76 -9.41
CA VAL A 28 2.58 -4.82 -9.11
C VAL A 28 2.82 -5.25 -7.67
N GLU A 29 3.90 -5.98 -7.45
CA GLU A 29 4.36 -6.26 -6.11
C GLU A 29 4.93 -5.00 -5.45
N ALA A 30 4.63 -4.82 -4.17
CA ALA A 30 5.04 -3.68 -3.37
C ALA A 30 5.69 -4.14 -2.05
N THR A 31 6.95 -3.80 -1.88
CA THR A 31 7.72 -4.04 -0.66
C THR A 31 7.79 -2.75 0.14
N HIS A 32 7.17 -2.75 1.32
CA HIS A 32 7.07 -1.58 2.18
C HIS A 32 8.07 -1.66 3.33
N PHE A 33 8.75 -0.56 3.60
CA PHE A 33 9.47 -0.33 4.84
C PHE A 33 8.83 0.86 5.56
N CYS A 34 8.29 0.59 6.75
CA CYS A 34 7.41 1.51 7.44
C CYS A 34 7.93 1.89 8.83
N ILE A 35 7.50 3.07 9.29
CA ILE A 35 7.66 3.56 10.65
C ILE A 35 6.33 4.13 11.16
N HIS A 36 6.03 3.88 12.44
CA HIS A 36 4.97 4.58 13.15
C HIS A 36 5.42 5.99 13.50
N LEU A 37 4.78 7.00 12.93
CA LEU A 37 5.00 8.40 13.32
C LEU A 37 4.19 8.78 14.57
N ARG A 38 2.96 8.28 14.63
CA ARG A 38 2.00 8.47 15.72
C ARG A 38 1.10 7.25 15.80
N HIS A 39 0.32 7.14 16.86
CA HIS A 39 -0.65 6.04 17.04
C HIS A 39 -1.67 5.91 15.88
N ASP A 40 -1.94 6.99 15.14
CA ASP A 40 -2.91 7.07 14.05
C ASP A 40 -2.29 7.24 12.66
N LEU A 41 -0.96 7.20 12.55
CA LEU A 41 -0.25 7.47 11.29
C LEU A 41 1.06 6.71 11.17
N HIS A 42 1.18 5.93 10.09
CA HIS A 42 2.43 5.35 9.62
C HIS A 42 2.86 6.01 8.30
N GLN A 43 4.14 5.97 8.01
CA GLN A 43 4.67 6.28 6.68
C GLN A 43 5.56 5.15 6.21
N CYS A 44 5.50 4.87 4.92
CA CYS A 44 6.28 3.82 4.28
C CYS A 44 6.97 4.33 3.01
N VAL A 45 8.17 3.82 2.75
CA VAL A 45 8.80 3.83 1.43
C VAL A 45 8.55 2.49 0.77
N ILE A 46 8.34 2.50 -0.55
CA ILE A 46 7.99 1.29 -1.31
C ILE A 46 9.08 0.99 -2.33
N PHE A 47 9.51 -0.27 -2.34
CA PHE A 47 10.46 -0.82 -3.32
C PHE A 47 9.80 -1.96 -4.11
N ASP A 48 10.34 -2.26 -5.28
CA ASP A 48 9.90 -3.39 -6.12
C ASP A 48 10.32 -4.76 -5.57
N SER A 49 11.24 -4.78 -4.62
CA SER A 49 11.72 -6.00 -3.96
C SER A 49 12.43 -5.67 -2.64
N ASN A 50 12.94 -6.69 -1.94
CA ASN A 50 13.84 -6.56 -0.79
C ASN A 50 15.31 -6.90 -1.16
N ALA A 51 15.69 -6.67 -2.42
CA ALA A 51 17.08 -6.85 -2.87
C ALA A 51 17.93 -5.61 -2.55
N PRO A 52 19.27 -5.74 -2.44
CA PRO A 52 20.16 -4.60 -2.18
C PRO A 52 20.12 -3.50 -3.25
N ASP A 53 19.73 -3.86 -4.47
CA ASP A 53 19.62 -2.98 -5.65
C ASP A 53 18.16 -2.67 -6.02
N ALA A 54 17.22 -2.93 -5.10
CA ALA A 54 15.79 -2.67 -5.31
C ALA A 54 15.52 -1.21 -5.67
N ARG A 55 14.60 -1.00 -6.60
CA ARG A 55 14.16 0.31 -7.07
C ARG A 55 13.17 0.92 -6.07
N LEU A 56 13.39 2.17 -5.67
CA LEU A 56 12.40 2.95 -4.94
C LEU A 56 11.26 3.29 -5.91
N ILE A 57 10.09 2.72 -5.70
CA ILE A 57 8.95 2.85 -6.61
C ILE A 57 7.82 3.72 -6.07
N GLY A 58 7.81 4.04 -4.77
CA GLY A 58 6.71 4.84 -4.24
C GLY A 58 6.77 5.11 -2.75
N ILE A 59 5.65 5.64 -2.28
CA ILE A 59 5.39 5.91 -0.86
C ILE A 59 3.96 5.53 -0.50
N GLU A 60 3.73 5.22 0.78
CA GLU A 60 2.40 5.04 1.34
C GLU A 60 2.29 5.69 2.72
N TYR A 61 1.11 6.27 2.98
CA TYR A 61 0.67 6.67 4.32
C TYR A 61 -0.45 5.75 4.77
N ILE A 62 -0.36 5.25 6.01
CA ILE A 62 -1.39 4.37 6.59
C ILE A 62 -1.98 5.08 7.80
N ILE A 63 -3.31 5.17 7.86
CA ILE A 63 -4.03 5.84 8.95
C ILE A 63 -5.07 4.93 9.60
N SER A 64 -5.40 5.25 10.85
CA SER A 64 -6.48 4.58 11.57
C SER A 64 -7.85 4.87 10.93
N GLU A 65 -8.83 4.00 11.20
CA GLU A 65 -10.21 4.22 10.77
C GLU A 65 -10.79 5.53 11.31
N GLU A 66 -10.51 5.89 12.56
CA GLU A 66 -10.94 7.15 13.16
C GLU A 66 -10.45 8.34 12.35
N ARG A 67 -9.15 8.35 12.01
CA ARG A 67 -8.55 9.40 11.18
C ARG A 67 -9.18 9.42 9.78
N PHE A 68 -9.36 8.26 9.15
CA PHE A 68 -9.98 8.17 7.83
C PHE A 68 -11.40 8.73 7.82
N ARG A 69 -12.23 8.39 8.83
CA ARG A 69 -13.61 8.90 8.94
C ARG A 69 -13.66 10.43 9.05
N SER A 70 -12.64 11.06 9.63
CA SER A 70 -12.54 12.52 9.78
C SER A 70 -12.10 13.26 8.50
N LEU A 71 -11.67 12.54 7.46
CA LEU A 71 -11.21 13.17 6.21
C LEU A 71 -12.38 13.76 5.41
N PRO A 72 -12.13 14.85 4.64
CA PRO A 72 -13.08 15.33 3.64
C PRO A 72 -13.36 14.27 2.57
N ASP A 73 -14.57 14.23 2.00
CA ASP A 73 -14.96 13.21 1.02
C ASP A 73 -14.07 13.18 -0.22
N LYS A 74 -13.58 14.33 -0.68
CA LYS A 74 -12.62 14.41 -1.80
C LYS A 74 -11.27 13.75 -1.47
N GLU A 75 -10.85 13.79 -0.19
CA GLU A 75 -9.63 13.14 0.25
C GLU A 75 -9.80 11.63 0.39
N LYS A 76 -10.96 11.17 0.89
CA LYS A 76 -11.26 9.74 1.05
C LYS A 76 -11.11 8.93 -0.23
N GLN A 77 -11.38 9.55 -1.39
CA GLN A 77 -11.26 8.91 -2.71
C GLN A 77 -9.80 8.51 -3.06
N LEU A 78 -8.81 9.03 -2.33
CA LEU A 78 -7.40 8.70 -2.53
C LEU A 78 -6.95 7.50 -1.70
N TRP A 79 -7.85 6.90 -0.92
CA TRP A 79 -7.52 5.89 0.07
C TRP A 79 -8.17 4.55 -0.23
N HIS A 80 -7.43 3.46 -0.03
CA HIS A 80 -7.92 2.09 -0.05
C HIS A 80 -7.93 1.49 1.36
N SER A 81 -8.76 0.47 1.56
CA SER A 81 -8.84 -0.25 2.83
C SER A 81 -7.92 -1.47 2.83
N HIS A 82 -7.28 -1.77 3.96
CA HIS A 82 -6.45 -2.97 4.13
C HIS A 82 -7.25 -4.23 4.52
N HIS A 83 -8.57 -4.12 4.68
CA HIS A 83 -9.45 -5.19 5.18
C HIS A 83 -9.27 -6.51 4.44
N TYR A 84 -9.41 -6.49 3.12
CA TYR A 84 -9.29 -7.69 2.31
C TYR A 84 -7.84 -8.20 2.23
N GLU A 85 -6.89 -7.32 2.03
CA GLU A 85 -5.47 -7.68 1.87
C GLU A 85 -4.92 -8.39 3.11
N VAL A 86 -5.34 -7.97 4.31
CA VAL A 86 -5.03 -8.65 5.57
C VAL A 86 -5.72 -10.00 5.63
N LYS A 87 -7.04 -10.06 5.42
CA LYS A 87 -7.82 -11.30 5.56
C LYS A 87 -7.48 -12.36 4.51
N SER A 88 -7.20 -11.95 3.30
CA SER A 88 -6.83 -12.85 2.21
C SER A 88 -5.41 -13.44 2.36
N GLY A 89 -4.57 -12.86 3.21
CA GLY A 89 -3.16 -13.23 3.34
C GLY A 89 -2.26 -12.63 2.26
N ILE A 90 -2.80 -11.80 1.35
CA ILE A 90 -2.02 -11.13 0.30
C ILE A 90 -0.99 -10.18 0.91
N LEU A 91 -1.40 -9.37 1.89
CA LEU A 91 -0.46 -8.58 2.67
C LEU A 91 0.24 -9.46 3.71
N THR A 92 1.56 -9.48 3.73
CA THR A 92 2.37 -10.35 4.59
C THR A 92 3.54 -9.60 5.19
N ALA A 93 4.04 -10.07 6.35
CA ALA A 93 5.26 -9.60 7.01
C ALA A 93 6.32 -10.71 6.96
N PRO A 94 7.14 -10.80 5.89
CA PRO A 94 8.10 -11.87 5.73
C PRO A 94 9.12 -11.93 6.87
N GLY A 95 9.40 -13.13 7.38
CA GLY A 95 10.37 -13.35 8.48
C GLY A 95 9.81 -13.07 9.88
N VAL A 96 8.59 -12.58 10.02
CA VAL A 96 7.93 -12.39 11.31
C VAL A 96 7.26 -13.71 11.75
N PRO A 97 7.44 -14.17 13.02
CA PRO A 97 6.74 -15.34 13.53
C PRO A 97 5.22 -15.20 13.43
N GLU A 98 4.51 -16.28 13.10
CA GLU A 98 3.06 -16.26 12.81
C GLU A 98 2.22 -15.62 13.93
N THR A 99 2.54 -15.85 15.19
CA THR A 99 1.81 -15.26 16.33
C THR A 99 1.99 -13.75 16.42
N ALA A 100 3.19 -13.25 16.18
CA ALA A 100 3.48 -11.81 16.18
C ALA A 100 2.88 -11.14 14.93
N GLU A 101 2.94 -11.82 13.78
CA GLU A 101 2.31 -11.37 12.55
C GLU A 101 0.79 -11.27 12.70
N HIS A 102 0.14 -12.28 13.31
CA HIS A 102 -1.30 -12.28 13.56
C HIS A 102 -1.72 -11.08 14.43
N ALA A 103 -1.00 -10.83 15.54
CA ALA A 103 -1.28 -9.68 16.40
C ALA A 103 -1.16 -8.35 15.64
N TYR A 104 -0.08 -8.18 14.87
CA TYR A 104 0.14 -6.98 14.05
C TYR A 104 -0.99 -6.76 13.03
N PHE A 105 -1.39 -7.82 12.32
CA PHE A 105 -2.45 -7.71 11.30
C PHE A 105 -3.85 -7.56 11.90
N SER A 106 -4.08 -7.98 13.14
CA SER A 106 -5.32 -7.70 13.88
C SER A 106 -5.53 -6.19 14.10
N ASP A 107 -4.43 -5.44 14.28
CA ASP A 107 -4.48 -3.98 14.38
C ASP A 107 -4.56 -3.31 12.99
N LEU A 108 -3.81 -3.86 12.01
CA LEU A 108 -3.72 -3.27 10.67
C LEU A 108 -5.01 -3.43 9.86
N VAL A 109 -5.82 -4.46 10.11
CA VAL A 109 -7.00 -4.81 9.31
C VAL A 109 -8.01 -3.66 9.18
N SER A 110 -8.09 -2.77 10.15
CA SER A 110 -9.01 -1.64 10.17
C SER A 110 -8.42 -0.33 9.64
N THR A 111 -7.23 -0.36 9.05
CA THR A 111 -6.53 0.83 8.56
C THR A 111 -6.76 1.09 7.09
N TYR A 112 -6.36 2.27 6.64
CA TYR A 112 -6.51 2.76 5.27
C TYR A 112 -5.18 3.28 4.75
N GLY A 113 -4.82 2.92 3.51
CA GLY A 113 -3.61 3.34 2.82
C GLY A 113 -3.86 4.38 1.76
N LYS A 114 -2.93 5.35 1.62
CA LYS A 114 -2.85 6.26 0.48
C LYS A 114 -1.48 6.12 -0.16
N THR A 115 -1.47 5.57 -1.37
CA THR A 115 -0.26 5.12 -2.05
C THR A 115 -0.07 5.80 -3.38
N PHE A 116 1.15 6.28 -3.62
CA PHE A 116 1.59 6.79 -4.92
C PHE A 116 2.85 6.08 -5.37
N HIS A 117 2.80 5.50 -6.58
CA HIS A 117 3.99 4.98 -7.24
C HIS A 117 4.59 6.04 -8.14
N THR A 118 5.87 6.35 -7.93
CA THR A 118 6.65 7.31 -8.70
C THR A 118 7.39 6.68 -9.87
N TRP A 119 7.45 5.35 -9.90
CA TRP A 119 8.05 4.56 -10.96
C TRP A 119 7.14 3.38 -11.33
N GLN A 120 6.65 3.36 -12.58
CA GLN A 120 5.84 2.28 -13.13
C GLN A 120 6.77 1.19 -13.69
N TYR A 121 7.45 0.48 -12.79
CA TYR A 121 8.53 -0.47 -13.12
C TYR A 121 8.06 -1.71 -13.90
N ASP A 122 6.78 -1.99 -13.89
CA ASP A 122 6.13 -3.03 -14.68
C ASP A 122 6.11 -2.72 -16.18
N ARG A 123 6.28 -1.44 -16.55
CA ARG A 123 6.27 -0.96 -17.93
C ARG A 123 7.59 -0.31 -18.33
N ASP A 124 8.19 0.45 -17.43
CA ASP A 124 9.29 1.37 -17.74
C ASP A 124 10.58 0.94 -17.02
N ASP A 125 11.70 0.93 -17.73
CA ASP A 125 13.03 0.66 -17.18
C ASP A 125 13.66 1.87 -16.48
N PHE A 126 12.99 3.02 -16.53
CA PHE A 126 13.38 4.29 -15.93
C PHE A 126 12.13 4.98 -15.32
N PRO A 127 12.25 5.83 -14.29
CA PRO A 127 11.10 6.48 -13.63
C PRO A 127 10.47 7.60 -14.47
N TYR A 128 9.93 7.24 -15.63
CA TYR A 128 9.21 8.15 -16.50
C TYR A 128 7.83 8.51 -15.97
N GLY A 129 7.33 9.67 -16.43
CA GLY A 129 5.97 10.12 -16.22
C GLY A 129 5.75 10.76 -14.84
N ILE A 130 4.51 10.71 -14.38
CA ILE A 130 4.08 11.31 -13.12
C ILE A 130 3.75 10.22 -12.09
N PRO A 131 3.77 10.55 -10.80
CA PRO A 131 3.29 9.64 -9.78
C PRO A 131 1.87 9.17 -10.08
N GLN A 132 1.60 7.87 -9.92
CA GLN A 132 0.30 7.27 -10.12
C GLN A 132 -0.31 6.88 -8.77
N LEU A 133 -1.61 7.18 -8.59
CA LEU A 133 -2.36 6.70 -7.45
C LEU A 133 -2.54 5.19 -7.58
N MET A 134 -2.24 4.49 -6.50
CA MET A 134 -2.38 3.03 -6.40
C MET A 134 -3.47 2.69 -5.38
N MET A 135 -4.08 1.53 -5.58
CA MET A 135 -5.12 0.99 -4.71
C MET A 135 -4.79 -0.44 -4.30
N GLY A 136 -5.41 -0.90 -3.22
CA GLY A 136 -5.35 -2.27 -2.76
C GLY A 136 -6.49 -3.14 -3.31
N LEU A 137 -6.39 -4.45 -3.15
CA LEU A 137 -7.42 -5.41 -3.55
C LEU A 137 -8.51 -5.52 -2.48
N THR A 138 -9.74 -5.76 -2.89
CA THR A 138 -10.91 -5.76 -1.98
C THR A 138 -11.77 -7.01 -2.04
N GLY A 139 -11.47 -7.95 -2.95
CA GLY A 139 -12.26 -9.16 -3.12
C GLY A 139 -11.56 -10.30 -3.83
N ASP A 140 -12.09 -11.49 -3.65
CA ASP A 140 -11.63 -12.70 -4.35
C ASP A 140 -11.74 -12.55 -5.87
N GLY A 141 -10.79 -13.11 -6.61
CA GLY A 141 -10.75 -13.06 -8.07
C GLY A 141 -10.19 -11.77 -8.67
N GLN A 142 -9.80 -10.78 -7.84
CA GLN A 142 -9.17 -9.55 -8.31
C GLN A 142 -7.66 -9.69 -8.49
N ALA A 143 -7.02 -10.51 -7.66
CA ALA A 143 -5.57 -10.64 -7.63
C ALA A 143 -5.01 -11.38 -8.85
N ASP A 144 -3.85 -10.94 -9.32
CA ASP A 144 -3.03 -11.71 -10.25
C ASP A 144 -2.39 -12.90 -9.51
N GLU A 145 -2.93 -14.09 -9.76
CA GLU A 145 -2.50 -15.33 -9.13
C GLU A 145 -1.07 -15.73 -9.50
N ASP A 146 -0.57 -15.33 -10.66
CA ASP A 146 0.81 -15.59 -11.06
C ASP A 146 1.79 -14.73 -10.25
N LEU A 147 1.46 -13.47 -10.02
CA LEU A 147 2.23 -12.59 -9.12
C LEU A 147 2.26 -13.14 -7.70
N ILE A 148 1.10 -13.56 -7.16
CA ILE A 148 1.03 -14.17 -5.81
C ILE A 148 1.92 -15.41 -5.74
N ARG A 149 1.78 -16.34 -6.69
CA ARG A 149 2.58 -17.58 -6.70
C ARG A 149 4.09 -17.31 -6.83
N ALA A 150 4.48 -16.35 -7.64
CA ALA A 150 5.88 -15.96 -7.80
C ALA A 150 6.44 -15.35 -6.50
N ARG A 151 5.70 -14.43 -5.88
CA ARG A 151 6.04 -13.81 -4.61
C ARG A 151 6.14 -14.84 -3.49
N ASP A 152 5.15 -15.71 -3.33
CA ASP A 152 5.11 -16.73 -2.29
C ASP A 152 6.32 -17.66 -2.36
N ARG A 153 6.68 -18.13 -3.56
CA ARG A 153 7.89 -18.94 -3.77
C ARG A 153 9.17 -18.19 -3.38
N ARG A 154 9.30 -16.95 -3.79
CA ARG A 154 10.51 -16.14 -3.54
C ARG A 154 10.68 -15.80 -2.07
N LEU A 155 9.59 -15.48 -1.37
CA LEU A 155 9.62 -15.09 0.05
C LEU A 155 9.48 -16.27 1.01
N GLY A 156 9.22 -17.48 0.53
CA GLY A 156 8.98 -18.66 1.36
C GLY A 156 7.72 -18.54 2.24
N VAL A 157 6.71 -17.84 1.75
CA VAL A 157 5.42 -17.65 2.42
C VAL A 157 4.30 -18.40 1.69
N SER A 158 3.13 -18.51 2.31
CA SER A 158 1.93 -19.06 1.70
C SER A 158 0.75 -18.15 2.00
N THR A 159 0.25 -17.49 0.97
CA THR A 159 -0.94 -16.65 1.04
C THR A 159 -2.13 -17.42 1.59
N GLN A 160 -2.36 -18.65 1.10
CA GLN A 160 -3.46 -19.49 1.56
C GLN A 160 -3.36 -19.83 3.06
N ARG A 161 -2.16 -20.22 3.54
CA ARG A 161 -1.94 -20.50 4.97
C ARG A 161 -2.16 -19.27 5.83
N LYS A 162 -1.73 -18.09 5.37
CA LYS A 162 -1.96 -16.84 6.08
C LYS A 162 -3.45 -16.48 6.15
N ARG A 163 -4.19 -16.70 5.07
CA ARG A 163 -5.65 -16.56 5.05
C ARG A 163 -6.32 -17.46 6.09
N GLU A 164 -5.91 -18.71 6.17
CA GLU A 164 -6.41 -19.67 7.17
C GLU A 164 -6.08 -19.22 8.60
N ASN A 165 -4.84 -18.83 8.86
CA ASN A 165 -4.37 -18.38 10.17
C ASN A 165 -5.02 -17.07 10.64
N ARG A 166 -5.59 -16.28 9.74
CA ARG A 166 -6.28 -15.00 10.03
C ARG A 166 -7.79 -15.09 9.94
N ALA A 167 -8.34 -16.31 9.87
CA ALA A 167 -9.78 -16.52 9.73
C ALA A 167 -10.57 -15.94 10.91
N ASP A 168 -9.98 -15.92 12.11
CA ASP A 168 -10.54 -15.38 13.36
C ASP A 168 -10.41 -13.86 13.51
N ILE A 169 -9.55 -13.17 12.72
CA ILE A 169 -9.43 -11.72 12.79
C ILE A 169 -10.78 -11.07 12.41
N HIS A 170 -11.31 -10.30 13.37
CA HIS A 170 -12.53 -9.54 13.13
C HIS A 170 -12.30 -8.40 12.13
N VAL A 171 -13.13 -8.32 11.11
CA VAL A 171 -13.07 -7.27 10.08
C VAL A 171 -14.24 -6.32 10.28
N PRO A 172 -13.99 -5.05 10.62
CA PRO A 172 -15.05 -4.06 10.72
C PRO A 172 -15.62 -3.74 9.33
N LYS A 173 -16.77 -3.11 9.29
CA LYS A 173 -17.34 -2.62 8.03
C LYS A 173 -16.45 -1.49 7.47
N ILE A 174 -16.08 -1.57 6.20
CA ILE A 174 -15.32 -0.52 5.52
C ILE A 174 -16.04 0.81 5.63
N ALA A 175 -15.31 1.85 6.02
CA ALA A 175 -15.87 3.19 6.16
C ALA A 175 -16.22 3.78 4.78
N PRO A 176 -17.35 4.49 4.64
CA PRO A 176 -17.76 5.08 3.37
C PRO A 176 -16.71 6.02 2.78
N GLY A 177 -16.53 5.95 1.46
CA GLY A 177 -15.63 6.81 0.69
C GLY A 177 -14.25 6.21 0.38
N ALA A 178 -13.88 5.08 1.00
CA ALA A 178 -12.74 4.28 0.60
C ALA A 178 -13.05 3.47 -0.67
N ASN A 179 -12.00 2.98 -1.35
CA ASN A 179 -12.09 2.09 -2.51
C ASN A 179 -13.06 2.63 -3.60
N PRO A 180 -12.85 3.84 -4.14
CA PRO A 180 -13.85 4.50 -4.99
C PRO A 180 -14.21 3.69 -6.24
N TRP A 181 -13.29 2.86 -6.76
CA TRP A 181 -13.53 2.03 -7.94
C TRP A 181 -14.66 0.99 -7.75
N GLU A 182 -14.94 0.56 -6.52
CA GLU A 182 -16.05 -0.36 -6.24
C GLU A 182 -17.41 0.24 -6.60
N GLY A 183 -17.50 1.57 -6.56
CA GLY A 183 -18.65 2.34 -7.03
C GLY A 183 -18.65 2.60 -8.54
N GLY A 184 -17.70 2.04 -9.30
CA GLY A 184 -17.57 2.24 -10.75
C GLY A 184 -16.92 3.55 -11.17
N GLN A 185 -16.37 4.32 -10.22
CA GLN A 185 -15.64 5.56 -10.48
C GLN A 185 -14.33 5.56 -9.73
N THR A 186 -13.31 6.20 -10.28
CA THR A 186 -12.00 6.33 -9.65
C THR A 186 -11.38 7.68 -9.94
N VAL A 187 -10.27 7.97 -9.30
CA VAL A 187 -9.44 9.15 -9.56
C VAL A 187 -8.01 8.72 -9.87
N GLN A 188 -7.34 9.49 -10.73
CA GLN A 188 -5.93 9.30 -11.06
C GLN A 188 -5.24 10.64 -11.27
N THR A 189 -3.93 10.68 -11.03
CA THR A 189 -3.10 11.88 -11.25
C THR A 189 -2.97 12.21 -12.74
N ARG A 190 -2.99 13.48 -13.06
CA ARG A 190 -2.78 14.00 -14.42
C ARG A 190 -1.98 15.29 -14.37
N LEU A 191 -1.18 15.55 -15.42
CA LEU A 191 -0.49 16.83 -15.58
C LEU A 191 -1.44 17.86 -16.19
N GLU A 192 -1.44 19.05 -15.61
CA GLU A 192 -2.13 20.22 -16.13
C GLU A 192 -1.12 21.36 -16.32
N LYS A 193 -1.23 22.08 -17.46
CA LYS A 193 -0.41 23.27 -17.68
C LYS A 193 -0.96 24.41 -16.84
N MET A 194 -0.07 25.07 -16.12
CA MET A 194 -0.40 26.20 -15.26
C MET A 194 0.52 27.38 -15.56
N ASP A 195 0.02 28.62 -15.38
CA ASP A 195 0.84 29.80 -15.45
C ASP A 195 1.81 29.84 -14.26
N PHE A 196 3.07 30.16 -14.56
CA PHE A 196 4.08 30.31 -13.53
C PHE A 196 3.97 31.72 -12.89
N ASN A 197 3.44 31.78 -11.68
CA ASN A 197 3.37 33.01 -10.91
C ASN A 197 4.71 33.29 -10.23
N ARG A 198 5.42 34.33 -10.72
CA ARG A 198 6.63 34.84 -10.07
C ARG A 198 6.22 35.81 -8.94
N HIS A 199 6.09 35.31 -7.74
CA HIS A 199 6.06 36.19 -6.58
C HIS A 199 7.49 36.52 -6.20
N THR A 200 7.88 37.80 -6.37
CA THR A 200 9.09 38.33 -5.77
C THR A 200 8.84 38.39 -4.28
N VAL A 201 9.67 37.68 -3.50
CA VAL A 201 9.72 37.84 -2.05
C VAL A 201 10.38 39.18 -1.81
N ASN A 202 9.63 40.18 -1.30
CA ASN A 202 10.15 41.46 -0.86
C ASN A 202 10.89 41.30 0.50
#